data_cbed3a5b6d0dfd02d06e2ba89e582d11
#
_entry.id   cbed3a5b6d0dfd02d06e2ba89e582d11
#
_cell.length_a   1.000
_cell.length_b   1.000
_cell.length_c   1.000
_cell.angle_alpha   90.00
_cell.angle_beta   90.00
_cell.angle_gamma   90.00
#
_symmetry.space_group_name_H-M   'P 1'
#
loop_
_entity.id
_entity.type
_entity.pdbx_description
1 polymer ?
#
loop_
_entity_poly.entity_id
_entity_poly.type
_entity_poly.pdbx_seq_one_letter_code
_entity_poly.pdbx_strand_id
1 'polypeptide(L)'
;MKTARRIVSTLIVAAGALACASLAIGQAGTSVDDGDWPNIHGEISSQRYSPLDQINAENVSDLEIAWRFSTKGFGRVTDYVNPSTPIEVDGILYANVGITRNVVALDATSGQVLWMFRYNEGDRFDEAPRKGSGRGVSFWTDGDAQRIIDVSPGYQMVS
;
A
#
# COMPACT_ATOMS: atom_id res chain seq x y z
N MET A 1 56.41 -34.60 -29.30
CA MET A 1 56.15 -33.38 -28.51
C MET A 1 55.05 -32.53 -29.16
N LYS A 2 53.77 -33.00 -29.23
CA LYS A 2 52.63 -32.23 -29.76
C LYS A 2 51.31 -32.66 -29.11
N THR A 3 51.24 -32.85 -27.78
CA THR A 3 49.99 -33.30 -27.14
C THR A 3 49.68 -32.57 -25.82
N ALA A 4 50.41 -31.51 -25.42
CA ALA A 4 50.24 -30.85 -24.15
C ALA A 4 49.62 -29.44 -24.25
N ARG A 5 49.09 -29.01 -25.41
CA ARG A 5 48.66 -27.62 -25.63
C ARG A 5 47.16 -27.42 -25.86
N ARG A 6 46.34 -28.46 -25.68
CA ARG A 6 44.89 -28.40 -25.93
C ARG A 6 43.99 -28.51 -24.69
N ILE A 7 44.54 -28.64 -23.49
CA ILE A 7 43.74 -28.85 -22.27
C ILE A 7 43.56 -27.55 -21.45
N VAL A 8 44.28 -26.46 -21.75
CA VAL A 8 44.21 -25.21 -20.96
C VAL A 8 43.14 -24.24 -21.43
N SER A 9 42.60 -24.43 -22.66
CA SER A 9 41.62 -23.47 -23.21
C SER A 9 40.16 -23.76 -22.88
N THR A 10 39.85 -24.89 -22.24
CA THR A 10 38.44 -25.28 -21.98
C THR A 10 37.97 -25.02 -20.56
N LEU A 11 38.83 -24.51 -19.67
CA LEU A 11 38.52 -24.29 -18.25
C LEU A 11 38.24 -22.81 -17.87
N ILE A 12 38.33 -21.88 -18.83
CA ILE A 12 38.09 -20.44 -18.54
C ILE A 12 36.70 -19.96 -18.95
N VAL A 13 35.91 -20.75 -19.67
CA VAL A 13 34.57 -20.35 -20.12
C VAL A 13 33.46 -20.74 -19.10
N ALA A 14 33.74 -21.59 -18.11
CA ALA A 14 32.74 -22.04 -17.14
C ALA A 14 32.61 -21.16 -15.85
N ALA A 15 33.47 -20.14 -15.69
CA ALA A 15 33.47 -19.31 -14.49
C ALA A 15 32.73 -17.94 -14.65
N GLY A 16 32.18 -17.67 -15.83
CA GLY A 16 31.54 -16.38 -16.14
C GLY A 16 30.01 -16.34 -16.03
N ALA A 17 29.37 -17.45 -15.72
CA ALA A 17 27.88 -17.52 -15.77
C ALA A 17 27.17 -17.54 -14.39
N LEU A 18 27.89 -17.26 -13.31
CA LEU A 18 27.29 -17.35 -11.95
C LEU A 18 27.26 -16.03 -11.18
N ALA A 19 27.15 -14.88 -11.83
CA ALA A 19 27.15 -13.60 -11.12
C ALA A 19 26.08 -12.61 -11.61
N CYS A 20 24.89 -13.10 -11.94
CA CYS A 20 23.70 -12.24 -12.07
C CYS A 20 22.48 -12.95 -11.49
N ALA A 21 22.59 -13.52 -10.30
CA ALA A 21 21.44 -13.64 -9.43
C ALA A 21 21.22 -12.23 -8.86
N SER A 22 20.54 -11.38 -9.62
CA SER A 22 19.89 -10.20 -9.07
C SER A 22 19.03 -10.70 -7.93
N LEU A 23 19.43 -10.40 -6.70
CA LEU A 23 18.51 -10.43 -5.58
C LEU A 23 17.42 -9.40 -5.93
N ALA A 24 16.41 -9.85 -6.67
CA ALA A 24 15.11 -9.24 -6.54
C ALA A 24 14.73 -9.48 -5.07
N ILE A 25 15.05 -8.52 -4.21
CA ILE A 25 14.37 -8.37 -2.93
C ILE A 25 12.95 -8.01 -3.37
N GLY A 26 12.17 -9.05 -3.72
CA GLY A 26 10.75 -8.92 -3.85
C GLY A 26 10.29 -8.43 -2.48
N GLN A 27 9.59 -7.31 -2.42
CA GLN A 27 8.75 -7.03 -1.28
C GLN A 27 7.95 -8.33 -1.06
N ALA A 28 8.18 -8.99 0.07
CA ALA A 28 7.24 -9.96 0.59
C ALA A 28 5.99 -9.13 0.94
N GLY A 29 5.20 -8.85 -0.06
CA GLY A 29 3.99 -8.05 0.07
C GLY A 29 2.81 -8.99 0.13
N THR A 30 1.87 -8.64 0.94
CA THR A 30 0.48 -9.09 0.86
C THR A 30 0.03 -9.01 -0.61
N SER A 31 -0.58 -10.05 -1.08
CA SER A 31 -0.95 -10.22 -2.49
C SER A 31 -2.45 -10.01 -2.65
N VAL A 32 -2.87 -9.40 -3.74
CA VAL A 32 -4.29 -9.38 -4.14
C VAL A 32 -4.86 -10.80 -4.32
N ASP A 33 -4.00 -11.80 -4.50
CA ASP A 33 -4.40 -13.21 -4.59
C ASP A 33 -4.96 -13.75 -3.27
N ASP A 34 -4.54 -13.17 -2.13
CA ASP A 34 -5.05 -13.50 -0.80
C ASP A 34 -6.29 -12.67 -0.41
N GLY A 35 -6.72 -11.76 -1.29
CA GLY A 35 -7.87 -10.87 -1.06
C GLY A 35 -7.50 -9.48 -0.60
N ASP A 36 -6.24 -9.25 -0.27
CA ASP A 36 -5.73 -7.94 0.14
C ASP A 36 -5.75 -6.90 -0.99
N TRP A 37 -5.75 -5.63 -0.61
CA TRP A 37 -5.64 -4.49 -1.52
C TRP A 37 -4.54 -3.53 -1.04
N PRO A 38 -3.25 -3.95 -1.04
CA PRO A 38 -2.16 -3.25 -0.37
C PRO A 38 -1.73 -1.94 -1.04
N ASN A 39 -2.20 -1.66 -2.23
CA ASN A 39 -1.90 -0.45 -2.98
C ASN A 39 -3.17 0.20 -3.50
N ILE A 40 -3.11 1.50 -3.79
CA ILE A 40 -4.28 2.27 -4.27
C ILE A 40 -4.91 1.70 -5.56
N HIS A 41 -4.20 0.86 -6.31
CA HIS A 41 -4.67 0.17 -7.51
C HIS A 41 -4.60 -1.36 -7.38
N GLY A 42 -4.60 -1.90 -6.16
CA GLY A 42 -4.45 -3.30 -5.84
C GLY A 42 -3.00 -3.70 -5.70
N GLU A 43 -2.27 -3.73 -6.78
CA GLU A 43 -0.86 -4.10 -6.85
C GLU A 43 0.00 -3.01 -7.50
N ILE A 44 1.33 -3.17 -7.45
CA ILE A 44 2.30 -2.20 -8.01
C ILE A 44 2.12 -2.00 -9.52
N SER A 45 1.71 -3.04 -10.25
CA SER A 45 1.41 -2.96 -11.69
C SER A 45 0.16 -2.13 -12.01
N SER A 46 -0.63 -1.77 -11.01
CA SER A 46 -1.82 -0.92 -11.11
C SER A 46 -2.92 -1.49 -12.02
N GLN A 47 -3.06 -2.79 -12.09
CA GLN A 47 -4.07 -3.45 -12.93
C GLN A 47 -5.50 -3.29 -12.41
N ARG A 48 -5.68 -3.01 -11.11
CA ARG A 48 -6.99 -2.86 -10.45
C ARG A 48 -7.87 -4.10 -10.59
N TYR A 49 -7.23 -5.25 -10.61
CA TYR A 49 -7.90 -6.54 -10.68
C TYR A 49 -7.90 -7.21 -9.30
N SER A 50 -9.03 -7.79 -8.94
CA SER A 50 -9.15 -8.68 -7.80
C SER A 50 -9.59 -10.05 -8.30
N PRO A 51 -8.94 -11.14 -7.88
CA PRO A 51 -9.34 -12.50 -8.25
C PRO A 51 -10.54 -13.00 -7.44
N LEU A 52 -11.05 -12.21 -6.50
CA LEU A 52 -12.21 -12.58 -5.69
C LEU A 52 -13.46 -12.73 -6.56
N ASP A 53 -14.20 -13.79 -6.37
CA ASP A 53 -15.38 -14.18 -7.16
C ASP A 53 -16.66 -14.40 -6.33
N GLN A 54 -16.64 -14.06 -5.03
CA GLN A 54 -17.78 -14.21 -4.14
C GLN A 54 -19.00 -13.38 -4.58
N ILE A 55 -18.75 -12.25 -5.26
CA ILE A 55 -19.80 -11.39 -5.81
C ILE A 55 -19.89 -11.66 -7.31
N ASN A 56 -21.07 -12.06 -7.78
CA ASN A 56 -21.33 -12.41 -9.16
C ASN A 56 -22.73 -11.94 -9.60
N ALA A 57 -23.12 -12.24 -10.84
CA ALA A 57 -24.38 -11.78 -11.42
C ALA A 57 -25.63 -12.29 -10.68
N GLU A 58 -25.53 -13.44 -10.01
CA GLU A 58 -26.64 -14.05 -9.30
C GLU A 58 -26.90 -13.42 -7.94
N ASN A 59 -25.87 -12.83 -7.28
CA ASN A 59 -25.98 -12.34 -5.91
C ASN A 59 -25.70 -10.85 -5.74
N VAL A 60 -25.28 -10.14 -6.79
CA VAL A 60 -24.96 -8.70 -6.71
C VAL A 60 -26.16 -7.84 -6.26
N SER A 61 -27.39 -8.28 -6.57
CA SER A 61 -28.62 -7.59 -6.13
C SER A 61 -28.91 -7.71 -4.64
N ASP A 62 -28.29 -8.66 -3.96
CA ASP A 62 -28.51 -8.97 -2.55
C ASP A 62 -27.50 -8.25 -1.64
N LEU A 63 -26.62 -7.45 -2.23
CA LEU A 63 -25.62 -6.69 -1.47
C LEU A 63 -26.27 -5.66 -0.57
N GLU A 64 -25.88 -5.66 0.68
CA GLU A 64 -26.29 -4.71 1.70
C GLU A 64 -25.08 -3.93 2.22
N ILE A 65 -25.35 -2.74 2.81
CA ILE A 65 -24.29 -1.96 3.44
C ILE A 65 -23.94 -2.61 4.77
N ALA A 66 -22.75 -3.20 4.87
CA ALA A 66 -22.28 -3.84 6.09
C ALA A 66 -22.08 -2.82 7.22
N TRP A 67 -21.42 -1.70 6.93
CA TRP A 67 -21.18 -0.62 7.90
C TRP A 67 -20.91 0.72 7.21
N ARG A 68 -20.88 1.79 8.01
CA ARG A 68 -20.54 3.14 7.57
C ARG A 68 -19.59 3.78 8.55
N PHE A 69 -18.51 4.35 8.06
CA PHE A 69 -17.61 5.18 8.86
C PHE A 69 -17.80 6.66 8.54
N SER A 70 -17.98 7.48 9.55
CA SER A 70 -18.19 8.91 9.37
C SER A 70 -16.89 9.68 9.53
N THR A 71 -16.50 10.45 8.52
CA THR A 71 -15.34 11.35 8.57
C THR A 71 -15.65 12.72 9.18
N LYS A 72 -16.85 12.93 9.68
CA LYS A 72 -17.23 14.18 10.39
C LYS A 72 -16.42 14.30 11.70
N GLY A 73 -15.94 15.49 11.97
CA GLY A 73 -15.18 15.74 13.21
C GLY A 73 -13.67 15.47 13.13
N PHE A 74 -13.16 15.04 11.98
CA PHE A 74 -11.72 14.90 11.75
C PHE A 74 -11.07 16.19 11.24
N GLY A 75 -11.19 17.25 12.04
CA GLY A 75 -10.62 18.56 11.73
C GLY A 75 -11.59 19.70 12.03
N ARG A 76 -11.11 20.94 11.92
CA ARG A 76 -11.86 22.16 12.18
C ARG A 76 -12.95 22.42 11.13
N VAL A 77 -12.78 21.85 9.95
CA VAL A 77 -13.68 21.98 8.81
C VAL A 77 -13.94 20.58 8.25
N THR A 78 -15.18 20.31 7.87
CA THR A 78 -15.54 19.07 7.21
C THR A 78 -14.88 18.99 5.84
N ASP A 79 -14.23 17.88 5.55
CA ASP A 79 -13.73 17.57 4.21
C ASP A 79 -14.91 17.09 3.35
N TYR A 80 -15.39 17.94 2.45
CA TYR A 80 -16.51 17.63 1.55
C TYR A 80 -16.07 16.82 0.31
N VAL A 81 -14.79 16.76 0.06
CA VAL A 81 -14.21 16.01 -1.07
C VAL A 81 -13.13 15.11 -0.53
N ASN A 82 -13.45 13.83 -0.40
CA ASN A 82 -12.48 12.83 0.03
C ASN A 82 -12.04 11.96 -1.16
N PRO A 83 -10.94 12.33 -1.85
CA PRO A 83 -10.38 11.54 -2.95
C PRO A 83 -9.45 10.42 -2.47
N SER A 84 -9.35 10.20 -1.15
CA SER A 84 -8.52 9.15 -0.58
C SER A 84 -9.04 7.78 -1.02
N THR A 85 -8.14 6.95 -1.55
CA THR A 85 -8.42 5.54 -1.81
C THR A 85 -7.93 4.74 -0.62
N PRO A 86 -8.81 4.04 0.10
CA PRO A 86 -8.39 3.13 1.15
C PRO A 86 -7.55 1.98 0.58
N ILE A 87 -6.67 1.45 1.40
CA ILE A 87 -6.00 0.17 1.17
C ILE A 87 -6.42 -0.81 2.24
N GLU A 88 -6.33 -2.08 1.95
CA GLU A 88 -6.68 -3.17 2.87
C GLU A 88 -5.53 -4.16 2.94
N VAL A 89 -5.13 -4.54 4.15
CA VAL A 89 -4.06 -5.50 4.42
C VAL A 89 -4.40 -6.28 5.69
N ASP A 90 -4.39 -7.58 5.60
CA ASP A 90 -4.61 -8.49 6.73
C ASP A 90 -5.92 -8.18 7.50
N GLY A 91 -7.01 -7.85 6.81
CA GLY A 91 -8.31 -7.52 7.42
C GLY A 91 -8.39 -6.12 8.03
N ILE A 92 -7.39 -5.26 7.80
CA ILE A 92 -7.36 -3.88 8.30
C ILE A 92 -7.43 -2.90 7.13
N LEU A 93 -8.42 -2.01 7.17
CA LEU A 93 -8.59 -0.96 6.18
C LEU A 93 -7.92 0.33 6.66
N TYR A 94 -7.00 0.86 5.87
CA TYR A 94 -6.29 2.11 6.15
C TYR A 94 -6.74 3.21 5.21
N ALA A 95 -7.01 4.39 5.76
CA ALA A 95 -7.46 5.54 4.98
C ALA A 95 -6.97 6.87 5.57
N ASN A 96 -6.86 7.89 4.72
CA ASN A 96 -6.75 9.27 5.17
C ASN A 96 -8.14 9.88 5.40
N VAL A 97 -8.29 10.64 6.47
CA VAL A 97 -9.53 11.32 6.80
C VAL A 97 -9.31 12.77 7.25
N GLY A 98 -10.22 13.62 6.84
CA GLY A 98 -10.22 15.05 7.20
C GLY A 98 -9.15 15.88 6.49
N ILE A 99 -9.24 17.17 6.65
CA ILE A 99 -8.36 18.14 5.95
C ILE A 99 -6.88 18.06 6.38
N THR A 100 -6.61 17.46 7.53
CA THR A 100 -5.27 17.31 8.11
C THR A 100 -4.64 15.95 7.78
N ARG A 101 -5.28 15.14 6.93
CA ARG A 101 -4.82 13.80 6.55
C ARG A 101 -4.52 12.91 7.75
N ASN A 102 -5.47 12.84 8.71
CA ASN A 102 -5.30 11.84 9.76
C ASN A 102 -5.36 10.44 9.14
N VAL A 103 -4.49 9.55 9.59
CA VAL A 103 -4.55 8.14 9.18
C VAL A 103 -5.44 7.38 10.16
N VAL A 104 -6.39 6.62 9.65
CA VAL A 104 -7.21 5.70 10.44
C VAL A 104 -6.99 4.28 10.00
N ALA A 105 -6.96 3.36 10.97
CA ALA A 105 -7.04 1.93 10.75
C ALA A 105 -8.38 1.43 11.28
N LEU A 106 -9.12 0.75 10.42
CA LEU A 106 -10.44 0.21 10.72
C LEU A 106 -10.40 -1.31 10.56
N ASP A 107 -11.08 -2.02 11.42
CA ASP A 107 -11.43 -3.41 11.16
C ASP A 107 -12.29 -3.48 9.90
N ALA A 108 -11.83 -4.20 8.88
CA ALA A 108 -12.49 -4.21 7.57
C ALA A 108 -13.89 -4.87 7.62
N THR A 109 -14.12 -5.77 8.57
CA THR A 109 -15.39 -6.48 8.71
C THR A 109 -16.45 -5.61 9.39
N SER A 110 -16.08 -4.84 10.43
CA SER A 110 -17.02 -4.11 11.29
C SER A 110 -16.99 -2.59 11.12
N GLY A 111 -15.93 -2.05 10.50
CA GLY A 111 -15.68 -0.60 10.43
C GLY A 111 -15.26 0.02 11.76
N GLN A 112 -14.96 -0.80 12.77
CA GLN A 112 -14.52 -0.29 14.08
C GLN A 112 -13.11 0.32 13.98
N VAL A 113 -12.91 1.48 14.61
CA VAL A 113 -11.60 2.13 14.67
C VAL A 113 -10.67 1.30 15.57
N LEU A 114 -9.59 0.79 15.00
CA LEU A 114 -8.52 0.10 15.74
C LEU A 114 -7.54 1.12 16.30
N TRP A 115 -7.08 2.05 15.47
CA TRP A 115 -6.24 3.16 15.88
C TRP A 115 -6.37 4.35 14.93
N MET A 116 -5.83 5.49 15.38
CA MET A 116 -5.77 6.72 14.60
C MET A 116 -4.46 7.43 14.85
N PHE A 117 -3.81 7.85 13.79
CA PHE A 117 -2.65 8.72 13.85
C PHE A 117 -3.03 10.14 13.43
N ARG A 118 -2.68 11.11 14.28
CA ARG A 118 -2.90 12.54 14.02
C ARG A 118 -1.56 13.25 14.09
N TYR A 119 -1.21 13.90 13.02
CA TYR A 119 0.00 14.69 12.95
C TYR A 119 -0.33 16.19 12.96
N ASN A 120 0.26 16.92 13.89
CA ASN A 120 0.11 18.38 13.96
C ASN A 120 1.33 19.03 13.31
N GLU A 121 1.15 19.60 12.14
CA GLU A 121 2.21 20.25 11.38
C GLU A 121 2.41 21.72 11.76
N GLY A 122 1.55 22.30 12.61
CA GLY A 122 1.61 23.72 12.96
C GLY A 122 1.55 24.61 11.72
N ASP A 123 2.46 25.58 11.66
CA ASP A 123 2.53 26.58 10.59
C ASP A 123 2.65 25.97 9.19
N ARG A 124 3.31 24.80 9.06
CA ARG A 124 3.38 24.09 7.78
C ARG A 124 2.01 23.73 7.20
N PHE A 125 1.09 23.32 8.06
CA PHE A 125 -0.28 23.07 7.63
C PHE A 125 -0.96 24.36 7.17
N ASP A 126 -0.76 25.46 7.90
CA ASP A 126 -1.39 26.74 7.58
C ASP A 126 -0.87 27.31 6.26
N GLU A 127 0.40 27.11 5.94
CA GLU A 127 1.05 27.53 4.69
C GLU A 127 0.87 26.53 3.55
N ALA A 128 0.33 25.32 3.82
CA ALA A 128 0.18 24.29 2.82
C ALA A 128 -0.72 24.75 1.66
N PRO A 129 -0.25 24.69 0.41
CA PRO A 129 -1.00 25.15 -0.75
C PRO A 129 -2.21 24.26 -1.04
N ARG A 130 -2.22 23.04 -0.54
CA ARG A 130 -3.30 22.07 -0.77
C ARG A 130 -3.58 21.26 0.49
N LYS A 131 -4.71 21.53 1.08
CA LYS A 131 -5.27 20.80 2.22
C LYS A 131 -6.29 19.76 1.73
N GLY A 132 -6.72 18.87 2.63
CA GLY A 132 -7.68 17.81 2.31
C GLY A 132 -7.09 16.42 2.54
N SER A 133 -7.93 15.40 2.49
CA SER A 133 -7.62 14.00 2.81
C SER A 133 -6.52 13.36 1.95
N GLY A 134 -6.10 14.01 0.86
CA GLY A 134 -5.03 13.45 0.02
C GLY A 134 -5.51 12.30 -0.89
N ARG A 135 -4.58 11.45 -1.31
CA ARG A 135 -4.86 10.35 -2.24
C ARG A 135 -4.92 8.99 -1.56
N GLY A 136 -4.55 8.89 -0.32
CA GLY A 136 -4.46 7.67 0.45
C GLY A 136 -3.08 7.49 1.07
N VAL A 137 -2.91 6.38 1.74
CA VAL A 137 -1.67 5.94 2.37
C VAL A 137 -0.98 4.89 1.51
N SER A 138 0.28 4.59 1.83
CA SER A 138 1.01 3.48 1.22
C SER A 138 1.38 2.46 2.30
N PHE A 139 1.34 1.19 1.94
CA PHE A 139 1.80 0.10 2.77
C PHE A 139 3.20 -0.32 2.35
N TRP A 140 4.04 -0.67 3.31
CA TRP A 140 5.36 -1.22 3.11
C TRP A 140 5.64 -2.33 4.13
N THR A 141 6.30 -3.39 3.68
CA THR A 141 6.79 -4.45 4.56
C THR A 141 8.12 -5.02 4.03
N ASP A 142 8.95 -5.52 4.93
CA ASP A 142 10.12 -6.36 4.63
C ASP A 142 9.94 -7.81 5.12
N GLY A 143 8.71 -8.13 5.56
CA GLY A 143 8.34 -9.42 6.13
C GLY A 143 8.36 -9.44 7.66
N ASP A 144 9.27 -8.72 8.29
CA ASP A 144 9.38 -8.63 9.75
C ASP A 144 8.70 -7.39 10.32
N ALA A 145 8.76 -6.28 9.59
CA ALA A 145 8.14 -5.01 9.94
C ALA A 145 7.12 -4.58 8.91
N GLN A 146 6.05 -3.93 9.39
CA GLN A 146 5.01 -3.33 8.56
C GLN A 146 4.92 -1.84 8.85
N ARG A 147 4.70 -1.02 7.83
CA ARG A 147 4.58 0.43 7.95
C ARG A 147 3.45 0.97 7.08
N ILE A 148 2.70 1.88 7.64
CA ILE A 148 1.81 2.75 6.88
C ILE A 148 2.51 4.08 6.69
N ILE A 149 2.70 4.46 5.44
CA ILE A 149 3.41 5.68 5.05
C ILE A 149 2.38 6.70 4.56
N ASP A 150 2.43 7.90 5.11
CA ASP A 150 1.59 9.02 4.71
C ASP A 150 2.44 10.24 4.35
N VAL A 151 1.90 11.08 3.46
CA VAL A 151 2.45 12.40 3.15
C VAL A 151 1.45 13.46 3.58
N SER A 152 1.81 14.21 4.60
CA SER A 152 0.97 15.26 5.19
C SER A 152 0.72 16.45 4.23
N PRO A 153 -0.26 17.32 4.52
CA PRO A 153 -0.51 18.54 3.73
C PRO A 153 0.72 19.44 3.56
N GLY A 154 1.57 19.55 4.60
CA GLY A 154 2.81 20.32 4.58
C GLY A 154 4.00 19.56 4.00
N TYR A 155 3.75 18.47 3.26
CA TYR A 155 4.75 17.66 2.54
C TYR A 155 5.79 16.99 3.44
N GLN A 156 5.37 16.54 4.61
CA GLN A 156 6.19 15.67 5.43
C GLN A 156 5.77 14.22 5.23
N MET A 157 6.74 13.35 5.00
CA MET A 157 6.52 11.90 4.96
C MET A 157 6.70 11.33 6.36
N VAL A 158 5.71 10.60 6.83
CA VAL A 158 5.65 9.98 8.16
C VAL A 158 5.30 8.49 8.02
N SER A 159 5.77 7.68 8.98
CA SER A 159 5.44 6.25 9.05
C SER A 159 5.44 5.75 10.49
#